data_f887de2f229965c36a034d1c79ec2f2d
#
_entry.id   f887de2f229965c36a034d1c79ec2f2d
#
_cell.length_a   1.000
_cell.length_b   1.000
_cell.length_c   1.000
_cell.angle_alpha   90.00
_cell.angle_beta   90.00
_cell.angle_gamma   90.00
#
_symmetry.space_group_name_H-M   'P 1'
#
loop_
_entity.id
_entity.type
_entity.pdbx_description
1 polymer ?
#
loop_
_entity_poly.entity_id
_entity_poly.type
_entity_poly.pdbx_seq_one_letter_code
_entity_poly.pdbx_strand_id
1 'polypeptide(L)'
;MKKIIVSLVLISLLFGACKNQTQESLQKSAETTFEPMLKQYYEQGLLLDPIKATTSGDNRYDDLFTNALSLQHIEKQKEYYTTYLNKVNSYDKSSLTEEQQMSQGVLRWECERNLERLAFKNHTYFPIDQMWSPNLFFGQLASGASAQPFETLSDYKKWPQRVDGYLQWLDSAKINMQKGIEQGYVLPKSLIKKVIPQLKEMTNPVLEQHLFYTPVLNMPASFSVEDKKEIRKLYSDMITNKVIPTYQSIHDFVAKDYLESGRESSGIDGVPEGEAYYKHQIKLYTTTDMTAEQIHTLGLNEVARILSEMEKVKNKIGFKGDLKAFFNEVRSNPILMPFKSPQEVIANFNAIHTTMKPQLERLFDKTPKTPFEVRQTEAFREKSASAEYNPGSLDGTRPGIFYTPIPDATKYNTYSDESLFLHEAIPGHHYQISLTQENKDLSDFRKTLWYSGYGEGWALYCESLGKELGLYTDPYQYFGMLGAEMHRAIRLVVDTGMHTKGWSREKAIQYSLDNEAESKASIVSEIERYMANPGQALSYKVGQLKLQQLRAKAKKQMGDRFDIREFHNQVLETGCIPLALLEDKINRWIADAK
;
A
#
# COMPACT_ATOMS: atom_id res chain seq x y z
N MET A 1 28.08 65.11 -13.85
CA MET A 1 27.04 64.06 -13.96
C MET A 1 27.55 62.68 -14.36
N LYS A 2 28.57 62.51 -15.20
CA LYS A 2 29.08 61.17 -15.62
C LYS A 2 29.79 60.35 -14.54
N LYS A 3 30.40 60.98 -13.51
CA LYS A 3 31.11 60.26 -12.43
C LYS A 3 30.17 59.67 -11.34
N ILE A 4 28.96 60.21 -11.15
CA ILE A 4 28.00 59.72 -10.17
C ILE A 4 27.26 58.48 -10.68
N ILE A 5 27.01 58.39 -11.98
CA ILE A 5 26.31 57.23 -12.60
C ILE A 5 27.18 55.97 -12.55
N VAL A 6 28.51 56.11 -12.72
CA VAL A 6 29.43 54.95 -12.66
C VAL A 6 29.53 54.36 -11.25
N SER A 7 29.48 55.20 -10.20
CA SER A 7 29.52 54.71 -8.81
C SER A 7 28.23 54.01 -8.39
N LEU A 8 27.06 54.42 -8.90
CA LEU A 8 25.79 53.73 -8.59
C LEU A 8 25.67 52.37 -9.27
N VAL A 9 26.20 52.24 -10.50
CA VAL A 9 26.23 50.95 -11.22
C VAL A 9 27.22 49.94 -10.59
N LEU A 10 28.38 50.42 -10.11
CA LEU A 10 29.32 49.55 -9.37
C LEU A 10 28.76 49.08 -8.01
N ILE A 11 28.01 49.90 -7.30
CA ILE A 11 27.39 49.53 -6.02
C ILE A 11 26.29 48.50 -6.24
N SER A 12 25.46 48.63 -7.29
CA SER A 12 24.43 47.63 -7.62
C SER A 12 25.02 46.28 -8.08
N LEU A 13 26.16 46.26 -8.77
CA LEU A 13 26.88 45.04 -9.14
C LEU A 13 27.53 44.34 -7.95
N LEU A 14 28.05 45.09 -6.98
CA LEU A 14 28.62 44.56 -5.72
C LEU A 14 27.55 43.93 -4.81
N PHE A 15 26.35 44.51 -4.72
CA PHE A 15 25.24 43.96 -3.95
C PHE A 15 24.65 42.70 -4.62
N GLY A 16 24.63 42.62 -5.94
CA GLY A 16 24.22 41.43 -6.68
C GLY A 16 25.23 40.28 -6.52
N ALA A 17 26.54 40.57 -6.60
CA ALA A 17 27.60 39.57 -6.43
C ALA A 17 27.67 39.03 -4.98
N CYS A 18 27.53 39.86 -3.96
CA CYS A 18 27.47 39.42 -2.56
C CYS A 18 26.24 38.55 -2.29
N LYS A 19 25.08 38.88 -2.86
CA LYS A 19 23.85 38.11 -2.68
C LYS A 19 23.96 36.72 -3.33
N ASN A 20 24.54 36.62 -4.53
CA ASN A 20 24.78 35.34 -5.19
C ASN A 20 25.84 34.51 -4.43
N GLN A 21 26.93 35.09 -3.98
CA GLN A 21 27.96 34.39 -3.20
C GLN A 21 27.43 33.88 -1.86
N THR A 22 26.54 34.61 -1.18
CA THR A 22 25.90 34.17 0.07
C THR A 22 24.91 33.02 -0.20
N GLN A 23 24.16 33.08 -1.31
CA GLN A 23 23.19 32.06 -1.67
C GLN A 23 23.88 30.74 -2.11
N GLU A 24 24.96 30.83 -2.90
CA GLU A 24 25.80 29.67 -3.24
C GLU A 24 26.46 29.03 -2.01
N SER A 25 26.95 29.82 -1.06
CA SER A 25 27.55 29.30 0.17
C SER A 25 26.53 28.64 1.09
N LEU A 26 25.30 29.16 1.18
CA LEU A 26 24.19 28.57 1.94
C LEU A 26 23.70 27.27 1.27
N GLN A 27 23.57 27.26 -0.04
CA GLN A 27 23.20 26.05 -0.78
C GLN A 27 24.24 24.95 -0.61
N LYS A 28 25.53 25.26 -0.76
CA LYS A 28 26.63 24.32 -0.53
C LYS A 28 26.69 23.81 0.92
N SER A 29 26.36 24.63 1.91
CA SER A 29 26.25 24.24 3.32
C SER A 29 25.04 23.33 3.55
N ALA A 30 23.89 23.60 2.93
CA ALA A 30 22.70 22.77 3.02
C ALA A 30 22.90 21.40 2.34
N GLU A 31 23.51 21.36 1.17
CA GLU A 31 23.86 20.11 0.46
C GLU A 31 24.77 19.21 1.31
N THR A 32 25.69 19.79 2.09
CA THR A 32 26.60 19.01 2.94
C THR A 32 25.96 18.46 4.20
N THR A 33 24.76 18.93 4.60
CA THR A 33 24.11 18.54 5.87
C THR A 33 22.75 17.90 5.69
N PHE A 34 22.03 18.18 4.60
CA PHE A 34 20.67 17.71 4.38
C PHE A 34 20.61 16.21 4.04
N GLU A 35 21.42 15.76 3.07
CA GLU A 35 21.47 14.33 2.69
C GLU A 35 21.97 13.42 3.84
N PRO A 36 23.03 13.78 4.60
CA PRO A 36 23.39 13.05 5.81
C PRO A 36 22.26 12.98 6.85
N MET A 37 21.46 14.03 7.00
CA MET A 37 20.29 14.04 7.88
C MET A 37 19.21 13.07 7.41
N LEU A 38 18.89 13.03 6.10
CA LEU A 38 17.95 12.06 5.53
C LEU A 38 18.44 10.63 5.70
N LYS A 39 19.74 10.38 5.47
CA LYS A 39 20.34 9.07 5.70
C LYS A 39 20.24 8.65 7.17
N GLN A 40 20.54 9.57 8.10
CA GLN A 40 20.41 9.30 9.53
C GLN A 40 18.96 8.99 9.93
N TYR A 41 17.98 9.72 9.38
CA TYR A 41 16.56 9.41 9.55
C TYR A 41 16.24 7.98 9.11
N TYR A 42 16.66 7.62 7.91
CA TYR A 42 16.42 6.28 7.36
C TYR A 42 17.02 5.17 8.24
N GLU A 43 18.31 5.28 8.55
CA GLU A 43 19.05 4.28 9.36
C GLU A 43 18.46 4.12 10.77
N GLN A 44 18.12 5.21 11.44
CA GLN A 44 17.48 5.14 12.76
C GLN A 44 16.04 4.60 12.67
N GLY A 45 15.33 4.87 11.58
CA GLY A 45 14.01 4.32 11.31
C GLY A 45 14.03 2.80 11.18
N LEU A 46 15.03 2.22 10.52
CA LEU A 46 15.22 0.77 10.41
C LEU A 46 15.45 0.10 11.78
N LEU A 47 16.14 0.78 12.69
CA LEU A 47 16.34 0.26 14.06
C LEU A 47 15.05 0.34 14.90
N LEU A 48 14.19 1.33 14.66
CA LEU A 48 12.86 1.42 15.30
C LEU A 48 11.88 0.37 14.75
N ASP A 49 12.04 -0.03 13.50
CA ASP A 49 11.22 -1.04 12.83
C ASP A 49 12.12 -2.07 12.13
N PRO A 50 12.63 -3.08 12.86
CA PRO A 50 13.46 -4.15 12.30
C PRO A 50 12.78 -4.98 11.22
N ILE A 51 11.45 -5.08 11.26
CA ILE A 51 10.68 -5.78 10.22
C ILE A 51 10.76 -5.03 8.89
N LYS A 52 10.66 -3.70 8.92
CA LYS A 52 10.84 -2.88 7.72
C LYS A 52 12.24 -3.05 7.13
N ALA A 53 13.27 -3.17 7.96
CA ALA A 53 14.63 -3.47 7.49
C ALA A 53 14.66 -4.78 6.70
N THR A 54 14.19 -5.88 7.30
CA THR A 54 14.14 -7.21 6.65
C THR A 54 13.36 -7.19 5.32
N THR A 55 12.19 -6.56 5.29
CA THR A 55 11.37 -6.47 4.06
C THR A 55 12.00 -5.61 2.97
N SER A 56 12.86 -4.67 3.34
CA SER A 56 13.66 -3.88 2.40
C SER A 56 14.95 -4.58 1.94
N GLY A 57 15.23 -5.80 2.44
CA GLY A 57 16.43 -6.59 2.12
C GLY A 57 17.63 -6.30 3.03
N ASP A 58 17.43 -5.58 4.13
CA ASP A 58 18.48 -5.30 5.11
C ASP A 58 18.40 -6.29 6.28
N ASN A 59 19.26 -7.29 6.24
CA ASN A 59 19.29 -8.43 7.17
C ASN A 59 20.05 -8.15 8.49
N ARG A 60 20.43 -6.90 8.75
CA ARG A 60 21.20 -6.54 9.97
C ARG A 60 20.41 -6.80 11.26
N TYR A 61 19.09 -6.76 11.20
CA TYR A 61 18.20 -6.79 12.36
C TYR A 61 17.23 -8.00 12.34
N ASP A 62 17.58 -9.10 11.67
CA ASP A 62 16.72 -10.28 11.49
C ASP A 62 16.49 -11.09 12.77
N ASP A 63 17.21 -10.79 13.83
CA ASP A 63 17.04 -11.32 15.19
C ASP A 63 16.12 -10.47 16.08
N LEU A 64 15.72 -9.27 15.61
CA LEU A 64 14.95 -8.31 16.41
C LEU A 64 13.47 -8.25 15.99
N PHE A 65 12.61 -8.13 16.99
CA PHE A 65 11.22 -7.70 16.84
C PHE A 65 10.91 -6.63 17.89
N THR A 66 10.46 -5.47 17.44
CA THR A 66 10.15 -4.37 18.35
C THR A 66 8.75 -4.48 18.93
N ASN A 67 8.63 -4.41 20.24
CA ASN A 67 7.33 -4.28 20.89
C ASN A 67 6.77 -2.87 20.77
N ALA A 68 6.15 -2.58 19.62
CA ALA A 68 5.58 -1.28 19.28
C ALA A 68 4.40 -0.85 20.18
N LEU A 69 3.86 -1.77 20.99
CA LEU A 69 2.78 -1.50 21.93
C LEU A 69 3.27 -1.03 23.31
N SER A 70 4.58 -1.11 23.57
CA SER A 70 5.16 -0.67 24.84
C SER A 70 5.20 0.86 24.92
N LEU A 71 4.92 1.42 26.11
CA LEU A 71 5.03 2.86 26.35
C LEU A 71 6.43 3.38 26.05
N GLN A 72 7.46 2.61 26.38
CA GLN A 72 8.85 2.98 26.10
C GLN A 72 9.09 3.17 24.60
N HIS A 73 8.56 2.27 23.77
CA HIS A 73 8.73 2.38 22.32
C HIS A 73 7.92 3.55 21.73
N ILE A 74 6.70 3.76 22.22
CA ILE A 74 5.85 4.90 21.83
C ILE A 74 6.58 6.23 22.11
N GLU A 75 7.21 6.38 23.27
CA GLU A 75 7.98 7.59 23.59
C GLU A 75 9.23 7.73 22.69
N LYS A 76 9.95 6.63 22.40
CA LYS A 76 11.05 6.64 21.42
C LYS A 76 10.59 7.08 20.04
N GLN A 77 9.43 6.62 19.57
CA GLN A 77 8.87 7.07 18.30
C GLN A 77 8.52 8.56 18.32
N LYS A 78 7.91 9.06 19.39
CA LYS A 78 7.61 10.49 19.54
C LYS A 78 8.89 11.34 19.52
N GLU A 79 9.90 10.95 20.26
CA GLU A 79 11.21 11.62 20.28
C GLU A 79 11.85 11.64 18.88
N TYR A 80 11.85 10.49 18.21
CA TYR A 80 12.39 10.34 16.86
C TYR A 80 11.68 11.28 15.87
N TYR A 81 10.36 11.21 15.75
CA TYR A 81 9.62 12.05 14.79
C TYR A 81 9.69 13.54 15.16
N THR A 82 9.67 13.91 16.44
CA THR A 82 9.83 15.30 16.88
C THR A 82 11.21 15.84 16.53
N THR A 83 12.26 15.04 16.77
CA THR A 83 13.64 15.42 16.46
C THR A 83 13.81 15.69 14.97
N TYR A 84 13.31 14.81 14.11
CA TYR A 84 13.46 14.96 12.66
C TYR A 84 12.51 16.02 12.09
N LEU A 85 11.35 16.24 12.67
CA LEU A 85 10.47 17.37 12.32
C LEU A 85 11.17 18.71 12.59
N ASN A 86 11.81 18.85 13.75
CA ASN A 86 12.56 20.05 14.09
C ASN A 86 13.78 20.24 13.16
N LYS A 87 14.55 19.17 12.91
CA LYS A 87 15.69 19.22 11.98
C LYS A 87 15.25 19.63 10.57
N VAL A 88 14.24 18.97 10.00
CA VAL A 88 13.79 19.26 8.63
C VAL A 88 13.22 20.68 8.49
N ASN A 89 12.57 21.20 9.52
CA ASN A 89 12.05 22.57 9.55
C ASN A 89 13.14 23.65 9.73
N SER A 90 14.34 23.30 10.19
CA SER A 90 15.44 24.25 10.35
C SER A 90 16.15 24.61 9.03
N TYR A 91 15.93 23.85 7.97
CA TYR A 91 16.51 24.16 6.65
C TYR A 91 15.66 25.21 5.92
N ASP A 92 16.32 26.28 5.48
CA ASP A 92 15.69 27.26 4.60
C ASP A 92 15.42 26.63 3.23
N LYS A 93 14.17 26.67 2.79
CA LYS A 93 13.74 26.13 1.50
C LYS A 93 14.53 26.70 0.33
N SER A 94 14.91 27.99 0.38
CA SER A 94 15.67 28.65 -0.68
C SER A 94 17.13 28.18 -0.79
N SER A 95 17.65 27.48 0.23
CA SER A 95 18.99 26.88 0.22
C SER A 95 19.03 25.43 -0.28
N LEU A 96 17.89 24.86 -0.60
CA LEU A 96 17.73 23.49 -1.03
C LEU A 96 17.49 23.40 -2.54
N THR A 97 18.01 22.36 -3.18
CA THR A 97 17.64 22.02 -4.56
C THR A 97 16.16 21.64 -4.63
N GLU A 98 15.58 21.59 -5.81
CA GLU A 98 14.17 21.26 -6.00
C GLU A 98 13.82 19.86 -5.46
N GLU A 99 14.70 18.86 -5.68
CA GLU A 99 14.54 17.52 -5.14
C GLU A 99 14.66 17.50 -3.60
N GLN A 100 15.60 18.27 -3.04
CA GLN A 100 15.71 18.41 -1.58
C GLN A 100 14.50 19.12 -0.96
N GLN A 101 13.90 20.10 -1.63
CA GLN A 101 12.65 20.72 -1.20
C GLN A 101 11.49 19.73 -1.20
N MET A 102 11.45 18.83 -2.18
CA MET A 102 10.47 17.74 -2.22
C MET A 102 10.72 16.78 -1.05
N SER A 103 11.95 16.34 -0.84
CA SER A 103 12.34 15.46 0.27
C SER A 103 12.08 16.11 1.64
N GLN A 104 12.27 17.43 1.77
CA GLN A 104 11.89 18.21 2.94
C GLN A 104 10.38 18.14 3.21
N GLY A 105 9.56 18.35 2.17
CA GLY A 105 8.10 18.27 2.27
C GLY A 105 7.61 16.87 2.67
N VAL A 106 8.19 15.84 2.06
CA VAL A 106 7.87 14.43 2.35
C VAL A 106 8.26 14.07 3.79
N LEU A 107 9.47 14.40 4.23
CA LEU A 107 9.91 14.09 5.61
C LEU A 107 9.06 14.81 6.65
N ARG A 108 8.69 16.07 6.39
CA ARG A 108 7.75 16.81 7.24
C ARG A 108 6.41 16.10 7.36
N TRP A 109 5.84 15.69 6.22
CA TRP A 109 4.59 14.92 6.18
C TRP A 109 4.69 13.63 7.02
N GLU A 110 5.74 12.84 6.81
CA GLU A 110 5.98 11.61 7.57
C GLU A 110 6.00 11.87 9.08
N CYS A 111 6.78 12.86 9.51
CA CYS A 111 6.90 13.16 10.94
C CYS A 111 5.56 13.64 11.53
N GLU A 112 4.88 14.56 10.86
CA GLU A 112 3.59 15.10 11.32
C GLU A 112 2.52 14.02 11.42
N ARG A 113 2.37 13.16 10.39
CA ARG A 113 1.34 12.10 10.38
C ARG A 113 1.62 11.03 11.43
N ASN A 114 2.89 10.66 11.63
CA ASN A 114 3.24 9.70 12.67
C ASN A 114 3.02 10.27 14.08
N LEU A 115 3.34 11.54 14.33
CA LEU A 115 3.04 12.19 15.61
C LEU A 115 1.54 12.27 15.88
N GLU A 116 0.72 12.59 14.86
CA GLU A 116 -0.74 12.54 14.98
C GLU A 116 -1.25 11.12 15.26
N ARG A 117 -0.76 10.11 14.53
CA ARG A 117 -1.13 8.70 14.76
C ARG A 117 -0.85 8.28 16.21
N LEU A 118 0.30 8.67 16.76
CA LEU A 118 0.69 8.33 18.14
C LEU A 118 -0.14 9.05 19.21
N ALA A 119 -0.95 10.06 18.84
CA ALA A 119 -1.90 10.68 19.76
C ALA A 119 -3.17 9.84 19.97
N PHE A 120 -3.55 8.99 19.01
CA PHE A 120 -4.72 8.14 19.12
C PHE A 120 -4.41 6.82 19.83
N LYS A 121 -5.36 6.33 20.62
CA LYS A 121 -5.24 5.06 21.34
C LYS A 121 -5.53 3.82 20.46
N ASN A 122 -6.13 4.01 19.30
CA ASN A 122 -6.53 2.94 18.38
C ASN A 122 -5.37 2.02 18.03
N HIS A 123 -4.19 2.56 17.69
CA HIS A 123 -3.00 1.75 17.37
C HIS A 123 -2.50 0.89 18.54
N THR A 124 -2.89 1.21 19.78
CA THR A 124 -2.52 0.49 20.98
C THR A 124 -3.58 -0.53 21.39
N TYR A 125 -4.87 -0.20 21.24
CA TYR A 125 -5.99 -1.02 21.73
C TYR A 125 -6.62 -1.92 20.65
N PHE A 126 -6.29 -1.72 19.37
CA PHE A 126 -6.63 -2.62 18.26
C PHE A 126 -5.39 -3.26 17.64
N PRO A 127 -4.55 -3.97 18.41
CA PRO A 127 -3.31 -4.53 17.88
C PRO A 127 -3.53 -5.73 16.96
N ILE A 128 -4.69 -6.38 17.05
CA ILE A 128 -5.02 -7.60 16.31
C ILE A 128 -6.35 -7.42 15.58
N ASP A 129 -6.33 -7.68 14.27
CA ASP A 129 -7.50 -7.80 13.40
C ASP A 129 -7.36 -9.04 12.49
N GLN A 130 -8.35 -9.28 11.61
CA GLN A 130 -8.36 -10.47 10.75
C GLN A 130 -7.55 -10.31 9.45
N MET A 131 -6.95 -9.14 9.15
CA MET A 131 -6.31 -8.88 7.83
C MET A 131 -4.94 -8.22 7.87
N TRP A 132 -4.71 -7.27 8.78
CA TRP A 132 -3.53 -6.38 8.71
C TRP A 132 -2.64 -6.44 9.95
N SER A 133 -3.01 -7.22 10.93
CA SER A 133 -2.30 -7.24 12.21
C SER A 133 -0.94 -7.95 12.11
N PRO A 134 0.03 -7.51 12.96
CA PRO A 134 1.38 -8.05 12.96
C PRO A 134 1.49 -9.56 13.10
N ASN A 135 0.53 -10.24 13.78
CA ASN A 135 0.53 -11.69 13.91
C ASN A 135 0.36 -12.42 12.57
N LEU A 136 -0.42 -11.86 11.64
CA LEU A 136 -0.59 -12.45 10.31
C LEU A 136 0.67 -12.27 9.48
N PHE A 137 1.23 -11.07 9.48
CA PHE A 137 2.48 -10.79 8.79
C PHE A 137 3.65 -11.59 9.36
N PHE A 138 3.73 -11.71 10.68
CA PHE A 138 4.76 -12.53 11.34
C PHE A 138 4.63 -14.02 11.00
N GLY A 139 3.40 -14.51 10.84
CA GLY A 139 3.12 -15.84 10.31
C GLY A 139 3.70 -16.05 8.89
N GLN A 140 3.61 -15.04 8.03
CA GLN A 140 4.24 -15.10 6.69
C GLN A 140 5.77 -15.19 6.79
N LEU A 141 6.40 -14.43 7.68
CA LEU A 141 7.85 -14.55 7.92
C LEU A 141 8.21 -15.96 8.42
N ALA A 142 7.39 -16.51 9.34
CA ALA A 142 7.58 -17.84 9.92
C ALA A 142 7.47 -18.97 8.90
N SER A 143 6.77 -18.78 7.79
CA SER A 143 6.62 -19.80 6.73
C SER A 143 7.93 -20.14 6.01
N GLY A 144 8.93 -19.25 6.08
CA GLY A 144 10.18 -19.37 5.31
C GLY A 144 10.04 -19.07 3.81
N ALA A 145 8.86 -18.62 3.37
CA ALA A 145 8.59 -18.26 1.97
C ALA A 145 8.44 -16.74 1.76
N SER A 146 8.94 -15.94 2.71
CA SER A 146 8.82 -14.48 2.72
C SER A 146 10.21 -13.82 2.87
N ALA A 147 10.25 -12.58 3.34
CA ALA A 147 11.47 -11.77 3.45
C ALA A 147 12.47 -12.28 4.52
N GLN A 148 12.03 -13.07 5.51
CA GLN A 148 12.92 -13.63 6.52
C GLN A 148 13.82 -14.70 5.89
N PRO A 149 15.17 -14.55 5.92
CA PRO A 149 16.06 -15.56 5.37
C PRO A 149 16.14 -16.80 6.25
N PHE A 150 16.24 -17.98 5.60
CA PHE A 150 16.52 -19.29 6.21
C PHE A 150 17.52 -20.07 5.33
N GLU A 151 18.65 -19.46 5.03
CA GLU A 151 19.67 -20.01 4.13
C GLU A 151 20.91 -20.52 4.88
N THR A 152 21.24 -19.85 6.00
CA THR A 152 22.43 -20.15 6.79
C THR A 152 22.08 -20.59 8.21
N LEU A 153 23.02 -21.28 8.89
CA LEU A 153 22.86 -21.61 10.31
C LEU A 153 22.63 -20.39 11.20
N SER A 154 23.21 -19.25 10.83
CA SER A 154 23.02 -17.98 11.53
C SER A 154 21.55 -17.55 11.44
N ASP A 155 20.91 -17.67 10.28
CA ASP A 155 19.52 -17.28 10.10
C ASP A 155 18.60 -18.11 11.00
N TYR A 156 18.82 -19.43 11.02
CA TYR A 156 18.06 -20.34 11.89
C TYR A 156 18.27 -20.05 13.38
N LYS A 157 19.44 -19.53 13.79
CA LYS A 157 19.73 -19.16 15.19
C LYS A 157 19.20 -17.77 15.57
N LYS A 158 19.08 -16.85 14.61
CA LYS A 158 18.51 -15.51 14.78
C LYS A 158 16.98 -15.56 14.93
N TRP A 159 16.32 -16.41 14.17
CA TRP A 159 14.85 -16.49 14.16
C TRP A 159 14.21 -16.70 15.54
N PRO A 160 14.63 -17.64 16.38
CA PRO A 160 14.09 -17.79 17.74
C PRO A 160 14.21 -16.55 18.61
N GLN A 161 15.24 -15.72 18.43
CA GLN A 161 15.39 -14.45 19.16
C GLN A 161 14.33 -13.44 18.71
N ARG A 162 14.09 -13.35 17.38
CA ARG A 162 13.00 -12.54 16.84
C ARG A 162 11.64 -13.02 17.33
N VAL A 163 11.41 -14.33 17.41
CA VAL A 163 10.19 -14.94 17.96
C VAL A 163 10.00 -14.53 19.42
N ASP A 164 11.02 -14.53 20.25
CA ASP A 164 10.92 -14.11 21.65
C ASP A 164 10.43 -12.65 21.77
N GLY A 165 10.94 -11.74 20.95
CA GLY A 165 10.46 -10.35 20.86
C GLY A 165 9.01 -10.25 20.37
N TYR A 166 8.63 -11.06 19.40
CA TYR A 166 7.28 -11.13 18.90
C TYR A 166 6.27 -11.64 19.96
N LEU A 167 6.63 -12.67 20.70
CA LEU A 167 5.75 -13.20 21.77
C LEU A 167 5.52 -12.16 22.89
N GLN A 168 6.54 -11.35 23.22
CA GLN A 168 6.38 -10.21 24.14
C GLN A 168 5.38 -9.17 23.59
N TRP A 169 5.41 -8.93 22.28
CA TRP A 169 4.41 -8.08 21.64
C TRP A 169 3.01 -8.68 21.73
N LEU A 170 2.86 -10.00 21.52
CA LEU A 170 1.58 -10.70 21.60
C LEU A 170 0.98 -10.66 23.01
N ASP A 171 1.81 -10.81 24.06
CA ASP A 171 1.40 -10.61 25.45
C ASP A 171 0.95 -9.16 25.72
N SER A 172 1.70 -8.19 25.19
CA SER A 172 1.32 -6.78 25.29
C SER A 172 0.02 -6.47 24.54
N ALA A 173 -0.21 -7.13 23.41
CA ALA A 173 -1.46 -7.02 22.64
C ALA A 173 -2.65 -7.47 23.50
N LYS A 174 -2.56 -8.64 24.15
CA LYS A 174 -3.59 -9.13 25.07
C LYS A 174 -3.88 -8.13 26.20
N ILE A 175 -2.84 -7.62 26.87
CA ILE A 175 -2.97 -6.65 27.97
C ILE A 175 -3.64 -5.35 27.47
N ASN A 176 -3.24 -4.86 26.31
CA ASN A 176 -3.79 -3.64 25.76
C ASN A 176 -5.24 -3.81 25.28
N MET A 177 -5.59 -4.96 24.71
CA MET A 177 -6.98 -5.28 24.37
C MET A 177 -7.87 -5.38 25.64
N GLN A 178 -7.37 -5.91 26.77
CA GLN A 178 -8.07 -5.88 28.05
C GLN A 178 -8.36 -4.45 28.52
N LYS A 179 -7.35 -3.57 28.46
CA LYS A 179 -7.55 -2.14 28.75
C LYS A 179 -8.50 -1.48 27.75
N GLY A 180 -8.47 -1.93 26.50
CA GLY A 180 -9.39 -1.49 25.46
C GLY A 180 -10.85 -1.77 25.81
N ILE A 181 -11.17 -2.96 26.34
CA ILE A 181 -12.51 -3.30 26.84
C ILE A 181 -12.97 -2.27 27.88
N GLU A 182 -12.12 -1.99 28.88
CA GLU A 182 -12.44 -1.04 29.96
C GLU A 182 -12.69 0.38 29.46
N GLN A 183 -12.10 0.77 28.34
CA GLN A 183 -12.17 2.11 27.77
C GLN A 183 -13.11 2.22 26.55
N GLY A 184 -13.80 1.14 26.17
CA GLY A 184 -14.73 1.13 25.04
C GLY A 184 -14.06 1.00 23.67
N TYR A 185 -12.77 0.64 23.60
CA TYR A 185 -12.06 0.35 22.36
C TYR A 185 -12.11 -1.15 22.07
N VAL A 186 -13.18 -1.60 21.42
CA VAL A 186 -13.37 -3.02 21.04
C VAL A 186 -13.70 -3.15 19.57
N LEU A 187 -13.26 -4.25 18.94
CA LEU A 187 -13.60 -4.56 17.56
C LEU A 187 -15.09 -4.96 17.42
N PRO A 188 -15.67 -4.82 16.21
CA PRO A 188 -16.96 -5.43 15.90
C PRO A 188 -16.92 -6.95 16.08
N LYS A 189 -17.99 -7.53 16.64
CA LYS A 189 -18.10 -8.99 16.84
C LYS A 189 -17.89 -9.80 15.57
N SER A 190 -18.32 -9.27 14.41
CA SER A 190 -18.12 -9.93 13.12
C SER A 190 -16.62 -10.13 12.79
N LEU A 191 -15.76 -9.18 13.12
CA LEU A 191 -14.31 -9.27 12.90
C LEU A 191 -13.66 -10.19 13.94
N ILE A 192 -14.06 -10.09 15.22
CA ILE A 192 -13.53 -10.95 16.28
C ILE A 192 -13.74 -12.44 15.94
N LYS A 193 -14.93 -12.79 15.40
CA LYS A 193 -15.22 -14.15 14.93
C LYS A 193 -14.29 -14.64 13.83
N LYS A 194 -13.66 -13.75 13.07
CA LYS A 194 -12.66 -14.10 12.04
C LYS A 194 -11.25 -14.26 12.63
N VAL A 195 -10.92 -13.52 13.68
CA VAL A 195 -9.63 -13.60 14.37
C VAL A 195 -9.49 -14.92 15.15
N ILE A 196 -10.57 -15.39 15.78
CA ILE A 196 -10.54 -16.60 16.64
C ILE A 196 -9.93 -17.82 15.93
N PRO A 197 -10.40 -18.25 14.74
CA PRO A 197 -9.82 -19.41 14.06
C PRO A 197 -8.36 -19.21 13.64
N GLN A 198 -7.95 -17.98 13.30
CA GLN A 198 -6.55 -17.67 12.94
C GLN A 198 -5.62 -17.88 14.14
N LEU A 199 -6.04 -17.42 15.33
CA LEU A 199 -5.27 -17.66 16.55
C LEU A 199 -5.28 -19.15 16.95
N LYS A 200 -6.41 -19.85 16.73
CA LYS A 200 -6.54 -21.28 17.04
C LYS A 200 -5.58 -22.15 16.23
N GLU A 201 -5.38 -21.83 14.97
CA GLU A 201 -4.48 -22.57 14.09
C GLU A 201 -3.05 -22.61 14.64
N MET A 202 -2.60 -21.51 15.25
CA MET A 202 -1.26 -21.41 15.86
C MET A 202 -1.11 -22.19 17.18
N THR A 203 -2.15 -22.86 17.64
CA THR A 203 -2.10 -23.75 18.83
C THR A 203 -2.00 -25.23 18.46
N ASN A 204 -1.79 -25.57 17.19
CA ASN A 204 -1.65 -26.96 16.72
C ASN A 204 -0.40 -27.60 17.34
N PRO A 205 -0.52 -28.73 18.09
CA PRO A 205 0.63 -29.36 18.74
C PRO A 205 1.45 -30.27 17.79
N VAL A 206 0.96 -30.51 16.58
CA VAL A 206 1.65 -31.36 15.59
C VAL A 206 2.71 -30.53 14.90
N LEU A 207 3.97 -30.70 15.29
CA LEU A 207 5.09 -29.85 14.84
C LEU A 207 5.21 -29.80 13.30
N GLU A 208 5.08 -30.92 12.61
CA GLU A 208 5.20 -31.00 11.17
C GLU A 208 4.09 -30.25 10.42
N GLN A 209 3.00 -29.91 11.10
CA GLN A 209 1.88 -29.12 10.58
C GLN A 209 1.91 -27.67 11.08
N HIS A 210 2.82 -27.35 12.00
CA HIS A 210 2.88 -26.03 12.60
C HIS A 210 3.65 -25.06 11.70
N LEU A 211 3.06 -23.89 11.40
CA LEU A 211 3.62 -22.89 10.48
C LEU A 211 5.08 -22.51 10.83
N PHE A 212 5.38 -22.30 12.11
CA PHE A 212 6.73 -21.97 12.59
C PHE A 212 7.76 -23.10 12.43
N TYR A 213 7.31 -24.33 12.11
CA TYR A 213 8.18 -25.47 11.85
C TYR A 213 8.52 -25.64 10.36
N THR A 214 7.83 -24.91 9.47
CA THR A 214 8.03 -25.00 8.02
C THR A 214 9.49 -24.82 7.58
N PRO A 215 10.28 -23.86 8.12
CA PRO A 215 11.70 -23.75 7.78
C PRO A 215 12.51 -24.99 8.14
N VAL A 216 12.14 -25.70 9.23
CA VAL A 216 12.82 -26.95 9.65
C VAL A 216 12.58 -28.08 8.66
N LEU A 217 11.41 -28.14 8.06
CA LEU A 217 11.09 -29.13 7.00
C LEU A 217 11.88 -28.87 5.71
N ASN A 218 12.25 -27.60 5.48
CA ASN A 218 12.92 -27.14 4.26
C ASN A 218 14.39 -26.74 4.47
N MET A 219 15.04 -27.27 5.53
CA MET A 219 16.47 -26.96 5.79
C MET A 219 17.36 -27.25 4.59
N PRO A 220 18.35 -26.39 4.29
CA PRO A 220 19.32 -26.61 3.23
C PRO A 220 19.98 -28.00 3.29
N ALA A 221 20.16 -28.62 2.12
CA ALA A 221 20.81 -29.93 2.02
C ALA A 221 22.26 -29.91 2.52
N SER A 222 22.90 -28.74 2.45
CA SER A 222 24.28 -28.49 2.88
C SER A 222 24.51 -28.55 4.39
N PHE A 223 23.43 -28.50 5.22
CA PHE A 223 23.58 -28.59 6.67
C PHE A 223 24.01 -29.98 7.13
N SER A 224 24.92 -30.05 8.08
CA SER A 224 25.35 -31.32 8.68
C SER A 224 24.20 -32.02 9.44
N VAL A 225 24.38 -33.29 9.74
CA VAL A 225 23.40 -34.05 10.55
C VAL A 225 23.25 -33.44 11.95
N GLU A 226 24.37 -33.00 12.52
CA GLU A 226 24.44 -32.35 13.83
C GLU A 226 23.70 -31.01 13.83
N ASP A 227 23.93 -30.15 12.85
CA ASP A 227 23.25 -28.89 12.70
C ASP A 227 21.73 -29.08 12.56
N LYS A 228 21.31 -30.01 11.70
CA LYS A 228 19.89 -30.35 11.54
C LYS A 228 19.25 -30.85 12.82
N LYS A 229 19.98 -31.61 13.63
CA LYS A 229 19.51 -32.09 14.94
C LYS A 229 19.38 -30.93 15.94
N GLU A 230 20.38 -30.04 16.00
CA GLU A 230 20.35 -28.84 16.85
C GLU A 230 19.14 -27.95 16.51
N ILE A 231 18.95 -27.64 15.20
CA ILE A 231 17.86 -26.79 14.74
C ILE A 231 16.49 -27.44 15.05
N ARG A 232 16.31 -28.73 14.77
CA ARG A 232 15.06 -29.43 15.10
C ARG A 232 14.72 -29.30 16.58
N LYS A 233 15.70 -29.50 17.47
CA LYS A 233 15.49 -29.36 18.91
C LYS A 233 15.14 -27.92 19.28
N LEU A 234 15.89 -26.94 18.78
CA LEU A 234 15.69 -25.52 19.06
C LEU A 234 14.27 -25.05 18.67
N TYR A 235 13.81 -25.43 17.47
CA TYR A 235 12.48 -25.05 16.98
C TYR A 235 11.37 -25.81 17.69
N SER A 236 11.56 -27.11 17.97
CA SER A 236 10.58 -27.88 18.74
C SER A 236 10.38 -27.30 20.13
N ASP A 237 11.47 -26.97 20.83
CA ASP A 237 11.43 -26.35 22.16
C ASP A 237 10.77 -24.97 22.12
N MET A 238 11.12 -24.14 21.15
CA MET A 238 10.52 -22.82 20.93
C MET A 238 9.01 -22.91 20.69
N ILE A 239 8.57 -23.77 19.78
CA ILE A 239 7.16 -23.91 19.41
C ILE A 239 6.36 -24.45 20.58
N THR A 240 6.80 -25.57 21.17
CA THR A 240 6.05 -26.28 22.20
C THR A 240 5.97 -25.49 23.51
N ASN A 241 7.10 -24.87 23.91
CA ASN A 241 7.20 -24.25 25.24
C ASN A 241 6.89 -22.74 25.26
N LYS A 242 6.88 -22.08 24.09
CA LYS A 242 6.68 -20.62 24.01
C LYS A 242 5.53 -20.24 23.05
N VAL A 243 5.61 -20.62 21.77
CA VAL A 243 4.64 -20.18 20.74
C VAL A 243 3.23 -20.69 21.07
N ILE A 244 3.06 -21.99 21.21
CA ILE A 244 1.75 -22.61 21.47
C ILE A 244 1.11 -22.06 22.76
N PRO A 245 1.79 -22.00 23.92
CA PRO A 245 1.19 -21.47 25.14
C PRO A 245 0.78 -20.01 25.04
N THR A 246 1.58 -19.16 24.38
CA THR A 246 1.25 -17.74 24.20
C THR A 246 0.04 -17.57 23.29
N TYR A 247 0.00 -18.29 22.16
CA TYR A 247 -1.17 -18.26 21.27
C TYR A 247 -2.43 -18.86 21.94
N GLN A 248 -2.31 -19.91 22.75
CA GLN A 248 -3.45 -20.45 23.51
C GLN A 248 -3.99 -19.39 24.48
N SER A 249 -3.10 -18.67 25.18
CA SER A 249 -3.49 -17.62 26.13
C SER A 249 -4.28 -16.48 25.47
N ILE A 250 -3.84 -15.99 24.29
CA ILE A 250 -4.55 -14.92 23.60
C ILE A 250 -5.80 -15.42 22.89
N HIS A 251 -5.76 -16.64 22.32
CA HIS A 251 -6.94 -17.28 21.75
C HIS A 251 -8.08 -17.39 22.76
N ASP A 252 -7.80 -17.91 23.96
CA ASP A 252 -8.83 -18.12 24.99
C ASP A 252 -9.43 -16.79 25.46
N PHE A 253 -8.60 -15.76 25.60
CA PHE A 253 -9.05 -14.41 25.90
C PHE A 253 -9.94 -13.85 24.77
N VAL A 254 -9.51 -13.96 23.50
CA VAL A 254 -10.27 -13.41 22.37
C VAL A 254 -11.56 -14.18 22.13
N ALA A 255 -11.54 -15.50 22.29
CA ALA A 255 -12.71 -16.35 22.06
C ALA A 255 -13.79 -16.20 23.13
N LYS A 256 -13.45 -15.71 24.33
CA LYS A 256 -14.38 -15.54 25.45
C LYS A 256 -14.58 -14.06 25.77
N ASP A 257 -13.66 -13.46 26.50
CA ASP A 257 -13.84 -12.14 27.11
C ASP A 257 -13.93 -11.02 26.09
N TYR A 258 -13.08 -11.06 25.06
CA TYR A 258 -13.06 -10.04 24.02
C TYR A 258 -14.25 -10.15 23.05
N LEU A 259 -14.66 -11.38 22.69
CA LEU A 259 -15.85 -11.62 21.87
C LEU A 259 -17.13 -11.16 22.57
N GLU A 260 -17.27 -11.44 23.87
CA GLU A 260 -18.42 -11.00 24.65
C GLU A 260 -18.52 -9.48 24.69
N SER A 261 -17.38 -8.80 24.86
CA SER A 261 -17.26 -7.33 24.89
C SER A 261 -17.35 -6.67 23.52
N GLY A 262 -17.28 -7.44 22.43
CA GLY A 262 -17.28 -6.92 21.06
C GLY A 262 -18.52 -6.07 20.74
N ARG A 263 -18.31 -4.96 20.00
CA ARG A 263 -19.39 -4.05 19.61
C ARG A 263 -20.23 -4.58 18.46
N GLU A 264 -21.49 -4.15 18.39
CA GLU A 264 -22.41 -4.46 17.28
C GLU A 264 -22.28 -3.45 16.11
N SER A 265 -21.84 -2.22 16.39
CA SER A 265 -21.65 -1.19 15.38
C SER A 265 -20.51 -1.54 14.42
N SER A 266 -20.65 -1.18 13.15
CA SER A 266 -19.66 -1.49 12.10
C SER A 266 -18.57 -0.41 11.99
N GLY A 267 -18.96 0.87 12.09
CA GLY A 267 -18.07 2.00 11.90
C GLY A 267 -17.13 2.26 13.07
N ILE A 268 -16.02 2.96 12.80
CA ILE A 268 -15.08 3.39 13.85
C ILE A 268 -15.65 4.50 14.73
N ASP A 269 -16.73 5.17 14.30
CA ASP A 269 -17.52 6.11 15.11
C ASP A 269 -18.13 5.47 16.36
N GLY A 270 -18.20 4.14 16.41
CA GLY A 270 -18.64 3.38 17.57
C GLY A 270 -17.61 3.25 18.71
N VAL A 271 -16.44 3.88 18.62
CA VAL A 271 -15.41 3.91 19.68
C VAL A 271 -15.07 5.34 20.09
N PRO A 272 -14.51 5.58 21.29
CA PRO A 272 -14.07 6.91 21.69
C PRO A 272 -13.10 7.53 20.65
N GLU A 273 -13.22 8.82 20.41
CA GLU A 273 -12.42 9.57 19.43
C GLU A 273 -12.51 9.04 17.97
N GLY A 274 -13.45 8.12 17.67
CA GLY A 274 -13.55 7.44 16.39
C GLY A 274 -13.72 8.39 15.20
N GLU A 275 -14.48 9.48 15.33
CA GLU A 275 -14.64 10.50 14.28
C GLU A 275 -13.31 11.21 14.00
N ALA A 276 -12.60 11.64 15.03
CA ALA A 276 -11.29 12.30 14.89
C ALA A 276 -10.25 11.35 14.29
N TYR A 277 -10.27 10.08 14.73
CA TYR A 277 -9.42 9.04 14.19
C TYR A 277 -9.72 8.78 12.70
N TYR A 278 -11.00 8.69 12.31
CA TYR A 278 -11.37 8.50 10.90
C TYR A 278 -10.93 9.67 10.01
N LYS A 279 -11.06 10.90 10.50
CA LYS A 279 -10.53 12.08 9.79
C LYS A 279 -9.01 11.99 9.58
N HIS A 280 -8.26 11.53 10.61
CA HIS A 280 -6.83 11.27 10.48
C HIS A 280 -6.55 10.18 9.43
N GLN A 281 -7.30 9.08 9.44
CA GLN A 281 -7.16 7.97 8.49
C GLN A 281 -7.43 8.40 7.04
N ILE A 282 -8.47 9.21 6.80
CA ILE A 282 -8.71 9.79 5.47
C ILE A 282 -7.47 10.56 5.00
N LYS A 283 -6.94 11.45 5.85
CA LYS A 283 -5.76 12.26 5.50
C LYS A 283 -4.51 11.39 5.29
N LEU A 284 -4.32 10.37 6.11
CA LEU A 284 -3.19 9.45 6.02
C LEU A 284 -3.20 8.69 4.68
N TYR A 285 -4.34 8.09 4.31
CA TYR A 285 -4.44 7.21 3.15
C TYR A 285 -4.64 7.96 1.83
N THR A 286 -5.47 9.00 1.83
CA THR A 286 -5.70 9.79 0.61
C THR A 286 -4.65 10.87 0.39
N THR A 287 -3.91 11.25 1.44
CA THR A 287 -2.96 12.37 1.44
C THR A 287 -3.56 13.69 0.93
N THR A 288 -4.88 13.87 1.17
CA THR A 288 -5.65 15.08 0.83
C THR A 288 -6.37 15.63 2.07
N ASP A 289 -6.88 16.85 1.97
CA ASP A 289 -7.71 17.47 3.02
C ASP A 289 -9.22 17.29 2.77
N MET A 290 -9.63 16.31 1.96
CA MET A 290 -11.03 16.02 1.70
C MET A 290 -11.75 15.54 2.97
N THR A 291 -12.97 16.01 3.17
CA THR A 291 -13.84 15.52 4.25
C THR A 291 -14.53 14.21 3.84
N ALA A 292 -14.97 13.42 4.84
CA ALA A 292 -15.75 12.22 4.60
C ALA A 292 -17.01 12.50 3.77
N GLU A 293 -17.68 13.64 3.98
CA GLU A 293 -18.89 14.02 3.21
C GLU A 293 -18.57 14.32 1.75
N GLN A 294 -17.46 15.01 1.49
CA GLN A 294 -16.99 15.26 0.12
C GLN A 294 -16.67 13.95 -0.60
N ILE A 295 -16.00 13.01 0.08
CA ILE A 295 -15.65 11.71 -0.47
C ILE A 295 -16.89 10.86 -0.70
N HIS A 296 -17.85 10.85 0.24
CA HIS A 296 -19.11 10.13 0.08
C HIS A 296 -19.89 10.61 -1.15
N THR A 297 -20.07 11.93 -1.28
CA THR A 297 -20.73 12.56 -2.43
C THR A 297 -20.01 12.27 -3.74
N LEU A 298 -18.68 12.34 -3.74
CA LEU A 298 -17.85 11.96 -4.89
C LEU A 298 -18.11 10.50 -5.28
N GLY A 299 -18.16 9.59 -4.31
CA GLY A 299 -18.44 8.17 -4.51
C GLY A 299 -19.82 7.94 -5.16
N LEU A 300 -20.86 8.58 -4.65
CA LEU A 300 -22.21 8.47 -5.22
C LEU A 300 -22.26 8.95 -6.69
N ASN A 301 -21.59 10.06 -6.99
CA ASN A 301 -21.52 10.60 -8.35
C ASN A 301 -20.75 9.67 -9.30
N GLU A 302 -19.65 9.09 -8.85
CA GLU A 302 -18.86 8.15 -9.65
C GLU A 302 -19.62 6.83 -9.88
N VAL A 303 -20.29 6.28 -8.86
CA VAL A 303 -21.15 5.10 -9.04
C VAL A 303 -22.21 5.37 -10.11
N ALA A 304 -22.92 6.49 -10.04
CA ALA A 304 -23.93 6.85 -11.02
C ALA A 304 -23.34 7.01 -12.45
N ARG A 305 -22.19 7.66 -12.57
CA ARG A 305 -21.47 7.81 -13.85
C ARG A 305 -21.11 6.46 -14.46
N ILE A 306 -20.51 5.58 -13.65
CA ILE A 306 -20.02 4.28 -14.13
C ILE A 306 -21.19 3.37 -14.50
N LEU A 307 -22.29 3.34 -13.71
CA LEU A 307 -23.52 2.61 -14.08
C LEU A 307 -24.05 3.06 -15.45
N SER A 308 -24.04 4.36 -15.73
CA SER A 308 -24.46 4.89 -17.03
C SER A 308 -23.56 4.40 -18.17
N GLU A 309 -22.23 4.32 -17.96
CA GLU A 309 -21.30 3.78 -18.96
C GLU A 309 -21.48 2.26 -19.15
N MET A 310 -21.68 1.51 -18.06
CA MET A 310 -21.95 0.07 -18.11
C MET A 310 -23.24 -0.24 -18.91
N GLU A 311 -24.29 0.55 -18.74
CA GLU A 311 -25.52 0.45 -19.55
C GLU A 311 -25.26 0.63 -21.05
N LYS A 312 -24.40 1.60 -21.42
CA LYS A 312 -24.02 1.81 -22.83
C LYS A 312 -23.28 0.60 -23.40
N VAL A 313 -22.36 0.00 -22.62
CA VAL A 313 -21.61 -1.20 -23.03
C VAL A 313 -22.54 -2.40 -23.16
N LYS A 314 -23.42 -2.64 -22.19
CA LYS A 314 -24.45 -3.69 -22.23
C LYS A 314 -25.30 -3.58 -23.50
N ASN A 315 -25.77 -2.38 -23.81
CA ASN A 315 -26.58 -2.12 -24.99
C ASN A 315 -25.79 -2.33 -26.30
N LYS A 316 -24.50 -1.96 -26.33
CA LYS A 316 -23.58 -2.19 -27.47
C LYS A 316 -23.36 -3.69 -27.72
N ILE A 317 -23.27 -4.50 -26.65
CA ILE A 317 -23.18 -5.98 -26.74
C ILE A 317 -24.51 -6.59 -27.21
N GLY A 318 -25.65 -5.87 -27.05
CA GLY A 318 -26.97 -6.31 -27.46
C GLY A 318 -27.70 -7.14 -26.40
N PHE A 319 -27.24 -7.14 -25.16
CA PHE A 319 -27.92 -7.83 -24.06
C PHE A 319 -29.24 -7.16 -23.68
N LYS A 320 -30.32 -7.96 -23.55
CA LYS A 320 -31.69 -7.46 -23.37
C LYS A 320 -32.21 -7.36 -21.94
N GLY A 321 -31.43 -7.85 -20.97
CA GLY A 321 -31.74 -7.76 -19.54
C GLY A 321 -31.33 -6.43 -18.91
N ASP A 322 -31.61 -6.26 -17.62
CA ASP A 322 -31.07 -5.19 -16.80
C ASP A 322 -29.57 -5.40 -16.50
N LEU A 323 -28.91 -4.43 -15.86
CA LEU A 323 -27.49 -4.54 -15.51
C LEU A 323 -27.23 -5.69 -14.55
N LYS A 324 -28.13 -5.97 -13.61
CA LYS A 324 -27.96 -7.08 -12.65
C LYS A 324 -27.98 -8.43 -13.35
N ALA A 325 -28.86 -8.61 -14.33
CA ALA A 325 -28.85 -9.79 -15.18
C ALA A 325 -27.59 -9.87 -16.05
N PHE A 326 -27.09 -8.73 -16.52
CA PHE A 326 -25.85 -8.67 -17.29
C PHE A 326 -24.61 -8.98 -16.44
N PHE A 327 -24.56 -8.53 -15.18
CA PHE A 327 -23.49 -8.95 -14.24
C PHE A 327 -23.45 -10.48 -14.05
N ASN A 328 -24.62 -11.12 -13.95
CA ASN A 328 -24.70 -12.57 -13.85
C ASN A 328 -24.23 -13.27 -15.14
N GLU A 329 -24.62 -12.72 -16.30
CA GLU A 329 -24.21 -13.22 -17.60
C GLU A 329 -22.68 -13.15 -17.75
N VAL A 330 -22.07 -12.00 -17.51
CA VAL A 330 -20.60 -11.83 -17.60
C VAL A 330 -19.87 -12.82 -16.70
N ARG A 331 -20.35 -13.03 -15.47
CA ARG A 331 -19.71 -13.96 -14.53
C ARG A 331 -19.81 -15.44 -14.95
N SER A 332 -20.83 -15.82 -15.69
CA SER A 332 -21.11 -17.22 -16.03
C SER A 332 -20.97 -17.55 -17.51
N ASN A 333 -20.61 -16.59 -18.36
CA ASN A 333 -20.48 -16.79 -19.79
C ASN A 333 -19.25 -17.66 -20.12
N PRO A 334 -19.46 -18.89 -20.66
CA PRO A 334 -18.33 -19.77 -20.98
C PRO A 334 -17.36 -19.21 -22.03
N ILE A 335 -17.81 -18.26 -22.88
CA ILE A 335 -16.94 -17.61 -23.88
C ILE A 335 -15.85 -16.80 -23.19
N LEU A 336 -16.12 -16.27 -22.00
CA LEU A 336 -15.17 -15.52 -21.19
C LEU A 336 -14.27 -16.42 -20.32
N MET A 337 -14.43 -17.75 -20.41
CA MET A 337 -13.65 -18.76 -19.68
C MET A 337 -12.97 -19.74 -20.66
N PRO A 338 -12.08 -19.25 -21.55
CA PRO A 338 -11.56 -20.06 -22.66
C PRO A 338 -10.43 -21.02 -22.27
N PHE A 339 -9.83 -20.87 -21.10
CA PHE A 339 -8.59 -21.53 -20.75
C PHE A 339 -8.77 -22.95 -20.20
N LYS A 340 -7.74 -23.78 -20.39
CA LYS A 340 -7.68 -25.17 -19.91
C LYS A 340 -6.55 -25.40 -18.92
N SER A 341 -5.59 -24.47 -18.87
CA SER A 341 -4.41 -24.57 -18.00
C SER A 341 -3.98 -23.19 -17.47
N PRO A 342 -3.30 -23.15 -16.31
CA PRO A 342 -2.71 -21.90 -15.80
C PRO A 342 -1.74 -21.25 -16.78
N GLN A 343 -1.02 -22.04 -17.57
CA GLN A 343 -0.06 -21.56 -18.57
C GLN A 343 -0.75 -20.74 -19.66
N GLU A 344 -1.99 -21.10 -20.04
CA GLU A 344 -2.77 -20.34 -21.02
C GLU A 344 -3.21 -18.98 -20.45
N VAL A 345 -3.55 -18.89 -19.15
CA VAL A 345 -3.85 -17.61 -18.48
C VAL A 345 -2.61 -16.72 -18.47
N ILE A 346 -1.45 -17.25 -18.09
CA ILE A 346 -0.18 -16.49 -18.10
C ILE A 346 0.18 -16.03 -19.52
N ALA A 347 -0.03 -16.90 -20.52
CA ALA A 347 0.21 -16.56 -21.93
C ALA A 347 -0.71 -15.41 -22.40
N ASN A 348 -1.96 -15.36 -21.93
CA ASN A 348 -2.89 -14.28 -22.22
C ASN A 348 -2.37 -12.93 -21.70
N PHE A 349 -1.89 -12.84 -20.45
CA PHE A 349 -1.28 -11.62 -19.93
C PHE A 349 -0.04 -11.18 -20.74
N ASN A 350 0.80 -12.13 -21.15
CA ASN A 350 1.95 -11.83 -22.02
C ASN A 350 1.51 -11.36 -23.42
N ALA A 351 0.39 -11.83 -23.95
CA ALA A 351 -0.19 -11.35 -25.20
C ALA A 351 -0.74 -9.92 -25.07
N ILE A 352 -1.38 -9.57 -23.95
CA ILE A 352 -1.80 -8.20 -23.64
C ILE A 352 -0.59 -7.27 -23.64
N HIS A 353 0.50 -7.65 -22.97
CA HIS A 353 1.76 -6.89 -22.99
C HIS A 353 2.28 -6.67 -24.42
N THR A 354 2.31 -7.73 -25.22
CA THR A 354 2.78 -7.67 -26.61
C THR A 354 1.93 -6.71 -27.44
N THR A 355 0.62 -6.69 -27.25
CA THR A 355 -0.32 -5.81 -27.98
C THR A 355 -0.11 -4.35 -27.62
N MET A 356 0.06 -4.02 -26.34
CA MET A 356 0.17 -2.63 -25.91
C MET A 356 1.56 -2.03 -26.02
N LYS A 357 2.62 -2.87 -26.00
CA LYS A 357 4.02 -2.41 -25.97
C LYS A 357 4.38 -1.38 -27.05
N PRO A 358 3.94 -1.51 -28.32
CA PRO A 358 4.23 -0.51 -29.36
C PRO A 358 3.57 0.86 -29.12
N GLN A 359 2.58 0.93 -28.23
CA GLN A 359 1.86 2.17 -27.92
C GLN A 359 2.43 2.89 -26.69
N LEU A 360 3.29 2.23 -25.90
CA LEU A 360 3.85 2.82 -24.67
C LEU A 360 4.64 4.10 -24.95
N GLU A 361 5.44 4.14 -26.00
CA GLU A 361 6.26 5.31 -26.39
C GLU A 361 5.42 6.57 -26.67
N ARG A 362 4.12 6.41 -26.94
CA ARG A 362 3.21 7.55 -27.14
C ARG A 362 2.85 8.24 -25.83
N LEU A 363 2.95 7.51 -24.72
CA LEU A 363 2.54 7.98 -23.40
C LEU A 363 3.73 8.12 -22.42
N PHE A 364 4.85 7.43 -22.65
CA PHE A 364 5.97 7.34 -21.74
C PHE A 364 7.31 7.45 -22.47
N ASP A 365 8.23 8.27 -21.96
CA ASP A 365 9.61 8.37 -22.45
C ASP A 365 10.53 7.36 -21.75
N LYS A 366 10.25 7.06 -20.49
CA LYS A 366 11.08 6.24 -19.62
C LYS A 366 10.45 4.88 -19.43
N THR A 367 11.28 3.84 -19.52
CA THR A 367 10.88 2.46 -19.29
C THR A 367 11.74 1.86 -18.17
N PRO A 368 11.18 1.14 -17.21
CA PRO A 368 11.94 0.43 -16.20
C PRO A 368 12.93 -0.54 -16.83
N LYS A 369 14.08 -0.70 -16.19
CA LYS A 369 15.12 -1.70 -16.55
C LYS A 369 14.90 -3.02 -15.82
N THR A 370 14.28 -2.95 -14.65
CA THR A 370 13.95 -4.13 -13.83
C THR A 370 13.11 -5.11 -14.64
N PRO A 371 13.53 -6.38 -14.76
CA PRO A 371 12.75 -7.40 -15.45
C PRO A 371 11.38 -7.60 -14.82
N PHE A 372 10.42 -8.06 -15.63
CA PHE A 372 9.05 -8.30 -15.22
C PHE A 372 8.58 -9.69 -15.63
N GLU A 373 7.85 -10.36 -14.76
CA GLU A 373 7.26 -11.67 -15.00
C GLU A 373 5.81 -11.74 -14.49
N VAL A 374 4.99 -12.55 -15.19
CA VAL A 374 3.67 -12.97 -14.70
C VAL A 374 3.78 -14.40 -14.18
N ARG A 375 3.31 -14.65 -12.95
CA ARG A 375 3.33 -15.98 -12.32
C ARG A 375 1.98 -16.32 -11.71
N GLN A 376 1.69 -17.62 -11.70
CA GLN A 376 0.59 -18.14 -10.87
C GLN A 376 0.93 -17.94 -9.39
N THR A 377 -0.07 -17.57 -8.59
CA THR A 377 0.05 -17.49 -7.13
C THR A 377 0.39 -18.87 -6.56
N GLU A 378 1.22 -18.92 -5.54
CA GLU A 378 1.68 -20.18 -4.92
C GLU A 378 0.50 -20.95 -4.31
N ALA A 379 0.49 -22.26 -4.48
CA ALA A 379 -0.62 -23.16 -4.15
C ALA A 379 -1.12 -23.04 -2.69
N PHE A 380 -0.22 -22.73 -1.74
CA PHE A 380 -0.58 -22.64 -0.32
C PHE A 380 -1.48 -21.43 0.00
N ARG A 381 -1.41 -20.35 -0.79
CA ARG A 381 -2.20 -19.12 -0.58
C ARG A 381 -3.19 -18.80 -1.72
N GLU A 382 -3.13 -19.52 -2.82
CA GLU A 382 -3.86 -19.23 -4.06
C GLU A 382 -5.37 -19.09 -3.87
N LYS A 383 -5.97 -19.91 -2.98
CA LYS A 383 -7.43 -19.88 -2.73
C LYS A 383 -7.92 -18.62 -1.99
N SER A 384 -7.02 -17.92 -1.32
CA SER A 384 -7.32 -16.74 -0.50
C SER A 384 -6.66 -15.45 -1.01
N ALA A 385 -5.69 -15.57 -1.92
CA ALA A 385 -4.98 -14.44 -2.47
C ALA A 385 -5.82 -13.68 -3.51
N SER A 386 -5.62 -12.37 -3.59
CA SER A 386 -5.95 -11.56 -4.76
C SER A 386 -4.76 -11.51 -5.71
N ALA A 387 -4.97 -11.05 -6.93
CA ALA A 387 -3.88 -10.64 -7.80
C ALA A 387 -3.07 -9.53 -7.15
N GLU A 388 -1.75 -9.56 -7.31
CA GLU A 388 -0.84 -8.61 -6.67
C GLU A 388 0.48 -8.46 -7.43
N TYR A 389 1.10 -7.30 -7.31
CA TYR A 389 2.46 -7.08 -7.78
C TYR A 389 3.47 -7.10 -6.63
N ASN A 390 4.50 -7.93 -6.76
CA ASN A 390 5.65 -7.95 -5.85
C ASN A 390 6.86 -7.28 -6.51
N PRO A 391 7.43 -6.22 -5.90
CA PRO A 391 8.56 -5.49 -6.47
C PRO A 391 9.80 -6.34 -6.68
N GLY A 392 10.58 -5.98 -7.69
CA GLY A 392 11.94 -6.48 -7.87
C GLY A 392 12.85 -6.06 -6.70
N SER A 393 14.03 -6.69 -6.61
CA SER A 393 15.02 -6.26 -5.63
C SER A 393 15.66 -4.92 -6.02
N LEU A 394 16.08 -4.13 -5.02
CA LEU A 394 16.73 -2.83 -5.24
C LEU A 394 18.05 -2.94 -6.03
N ASP A 395 18.73 -4.09 -5.96
CA ASP A 395 19.95 -4.39 -6.71
C ASP A 395 19.68 -4.88 -8.14
N GLY A 396 18.40 -5.05 -8.53
CA GLY A 396 17.96 -5.47 -9.87
C GLY A 396 18.19 -6.96 -10.17
N THR A 397 18.59 -7.77 -9.20
CA THR A 397 18.88 -9.21 -9.41
C THR A 397 17.63 -10.07 -9.47
N ARG A 398 16.54 -9.65 -8.79
CA ARG A 398 15.24 -10.31 -8.79
C ARG A 398 14.23 -9.50 -9.60
N PRO A 399 13.45 -10.13 -10.52
CA PRO A 399 12.43 -9.45 -11.30
C PRO A 399 11.27 -8.96 -10.42
N GLY A 400 10.53 -7.97 -10.91
CA GLY A 400 9.20 -7.67 -10.43
C GLY A 400 8.22 -8.75 -10.90
N ILE A 401 7.30 -9.18 -10.04
CA ILE A 401 6.41 -10.30 -10.32
C ILE A 401 4.97 -9.89 -10.11
N PHE A 402 4.18 -10.03 -11.17
CA PHE A 402 2.73 -10.00 -11.08
C PHE A 402 2.21 -11.40 -10.79
N TYR A 403 1.68 -11.61 -9.60
CA TYR A 403 1.03 -12.87 -9.20
C TYR A 403 -0.46 -12.82 -9.49
N THR A 404 -0.98 -13.87 -10.15
CA THR A 404 -2.41 -14.04 -10.40
C THR A 404 -2.87 -15.40 -9.85
N PRO A 405 -3.94 -15.45 -9.02
CA PRO A 405 -4.48 -16.73 -8.56
C PRO A 405 -5.26 -17.42 -9.67
N ILE A 406 -4.95 -18.69 -9.92
CA ILE A 406 -5.57 -19.52 -10.96
C ILE A 406 -5.95 -20.89 -10.34
N PRO A 407 -6.84 -20.92 -9.33
CA PRO A 407 -7.18 -22.18 -8.66
C PRO A 407 -7.87 -23.19 -9.58
N ASP A 408 -8.53 -22.72 -10.64
CA ASP A 408 -9.17 -23.53 -11.68
C ASP A 408 -9.18 -22.73 -12.99
N ALA A 409 -8.25 -23.01 -13.88
CA ALA A 409 -8.13 -22.30 -15.16
C ALA A 409 -9.40 -22.41 -16.03
N THR A 410 -10.17 -23.51 -15.90
CA THR A 410 -11.41 -23.71 -16.67
C THR A 410 -12.57 -22.79 -16.22
N LYS A 411 -12.42 -22.16 -15.07
CA LYS A 411 -13.35 -21.17 -14.50
C LYS A 411 -12.77 -19.76 -14.44
N TYR A 412 -11.56 -19.59 -14.94
CA TYR A 412 -10.91 -18.29 -14.98
C TYR A 412 -11.62 -17.40 -16.01
N ASN A 413 -12.15 -16.27 -15.56
CA ASN A 413 -12.89 -15.33 -16.40
C ASN A 413 -11.99 -14.19 -16.85
N THR A 414 -11.89 -13.98 -18.16
CA THR A 414 -10.94 -13.05 -18.79
C THR A 414 -11.43 -11.62 -18.89
N TYR A 415 -12.67 -11.30 -18.56
CA TYR A 415 -13.31 -10.03 -18.89
C TYR A 415 -12.62 -8.78 -18.30
N SER A 416 -11.75 -8.93 -17.32
CA SER A 416 -11.00 -7.83 -16.68
C SER A 416 -9.48 -7.93 -16.85
N ASP A 417 -8.98 -8.87 -17.66
CA ASP A 417 -7.53 -9.15 -17.76
C ASP A 417 -6.72 -7.96 -18.25
N GLU A 418 -7.24 -7.20 -19.24
CA GLU A 418 -6.55 -6.00 -19.74
C GLU A 418 -6.44 -4.92 -18.66
N SER A 419 -7.51 -4.69 -17.89
CA SER A 419 -7.51 -3.74 -16.78
C SER A 419 -6.58 -4.18 -15.65
N LEU A 420 -6.63 -5.46 -15.28
CA LEU A 420 -5.78 -6.03 -14.25
C LEU A 420 -4.29 -5.95 -14.62
N PHE A 421 -3.95 -6.25 -15.89
CA PHE A 421 -2.58 -6.11 -16.39
C PHE A 421 -2.08 -4.67 -16.30
N LEU A 422 -2.91 -3.70 -16.68
CA LEU A 422 -2.56 -2.27 -16.59
C LEU A 422 -2.35 -1.82 -15.15
N HIS A 423 -3.06 -2.42 -14.18
CA HIS A 423 -2.95 -2.11 -12.76
C HIS A 423 -1.67 -2.70 -12.14
N GLU A 424 -1.50 -4.01 -12.23
CA GLU A 424 -0.43 -4.72 -11.52
C GLU A 424 0.92 -4.61 -12.24
N ALA A 425 0.87 -4.57 -13.59
CA ALA A 425 2.05 -4.66 -14.43
C ALA A 425 2.45 -3.31 -15.05
N ILE A 426 2.21 -3.14 -16.34
CA ILE A 426 2.70 -2.07 -17.18
C ILE A 426 1.50 -1.28 -17.77
N PRO A 427 1.41 0.03 -17.53
CA PRO A 427 2.33 0.91 -16.83
C PRO A 427 2.01 1.15 -15.33
N GLY A 428 1.29 0.22 -14.67
CA GLY A 428 0.85 0.32 -13.29
C GLY A 428 1.97 0.14 -12.25
N HIS A 429 1.74 -0.76 -11.28
CA HIS A 429 2.63 -0.92 -10.13
C HIS A 429 4.07 -1.25 -10.49
N HIS A 430 4.30 -2.22 -11.41
CA HIS A 430 5.66 -2.54 -11.84
C HIS A 430 6.40 -1.31 -12.36
N TYR A 431 5.75 -0.56 -13.22
CA TYR A 431 6.36 0.60 -13.87
C TYR A 431 6.72 1.69 -12.86
N GLN A 432 5.78 2.08 -12.02
CA GLN A 432 5.94 3.14 -11.02
C GLN A 432 6.98 2.78 -9.97
N ILE A 433 6.92 1.57 -9.41
CA ILE A 433 7.81 1.14 -8.32
C ILE A 433 9.22 0.95 -8.84
N SER A 434 9.39 0.30 -10.01
CA SER A 434 10.72 0.07 -10.59
C SER A 434 11.40 1.38 -10.96
N LEU A 435 10.70 2.36 -11.58
CA LEU A 435 11.28 3.68 -11.86
C LEU A 435 11.69 4.42 -10.58
N THR A 436 10.92 4.29 -9.49
CA THR A 436 11.29 4.86 -8.20
C THR A 436 12.56 4.22 -7.63
N GLN A 437 12.67 2.87 -7.69
CA GLN A 437 13.83 2.14 -7.19
C GLN A 437 15.10 2.42 -8.03
N GLU A 438 14.95 2.56 -9.34
CA GLU A 438 16.03 2.84 -10.29
C GLU A 438 16.52 4.28 -10.27
N ASN A 439 15.74 5.21 -9.71
CA ASN A 439 16.10 6.62 -9.67
C ASN A 439 17.26 6.87 -8.70
N LYS A 440 18.44 7.21 -9.25
CA LYS A 440 19.67 7.44 -8.47
C LYS A 440 19.67 8.76 -7.70
N ASP A 441 18.81 9.69 -8.10
CA ASP A 441 18.71 11.01 -7.48
C ASP A 441 17.85 10.99 -6.21
N LEU A 442 17.08 9.90 -5.99
CA LEU A 442 16.30 9.69 -4.78
C LEU A 442 17.14 9.06 -3.67
N SER A 443 17.05 9.61 -2.47
CA SER A 443 17.61 9.00 -1.25
C SER A 443 16.91 7.67 -0.91
N ASP A 444 17.58 6.79 -0.16
CA ASP A 444 17.02 5.50 0.27
C ASP A 444 15.71 5.68 1.05
N PHE A 445 15.63 6.74 1.86
CA PHE A 445 14.38 7.14 2.50
C PHE A 445 13.21 7.27 1.50
N ARG A 446 13.42 7.95 0.37
CA ARG A 446 12.40 8.20 -0.65
C ARG A 446 12.02 6.95 -1.44
N LYS A 447 12.98 6.04 -1.67
CA LYS A 447 12.76 4.81 -2.46
C LYS A 447 11.90 3.77 -1.75
N THR A 448 11.79 3.83 -0.42
CA THR A 448 11.06 2.85 0.40
C THR A 448 9.71 3.35 0.90
N LEU A 449 9.27 4.54 0.48
CA LEU A 449 7.98 5.08 0.86
C LEU A 449 6.85 4.55 0.00
N TRP A 450 5.70 4.37 0.65
CA TRP A 450 4.44 4.05 -0.01
C TRP A 450 3.30 4.93 0.53
N TYR A 451 2.71 5.71 -0.36
CA TYR A 451 1.48 6.45 -0.11
C TYR A 451 0.38 5.84 -0.96
N SER A 452 -0.60 5.21 -0.30
CA SER A 452 -1.66 4.46 -0.98
C SER A 452 -2.43 5.32 -2.00
N GLY A 453 -2.73 6.59 -1.65
CA GLY A 453 -3.37 7.52 -2.60
C GLY A 453 -2.57 7.79 -3.87
N TYR A 454 -1.24 7.75 -3.79
CA TYR A 454 -0.38 7.88 -4.98
C TYR A 454 -0.25 6.56 -5.73
N GLY A 455 0.19 5.48 -5.06
CA GLY A 455 0.51 4.22 -5.73
C GLY A 455 -0.72 3.52 -6.32
N GLU A 456 -1.78 3.38 -5.53
CA GLU A 456 -3.05 2.81 -5.99
C GLU A 456 -3.79 3.75 -6.96
N GLY A 457 -3.67 5.07 -6.69
CA GLY A 457 -4.22 6.08 -7.59
C GLY A 457 -3.57 6.04 -8.97
N TRP A 458 -2.24 5.84 -9.03
CA TRP A 458 -1.51 5.66 -10.27
C TRP A 458 -1.95 4.39 -11.00
N ALA A 459 -1.98 3.25 -10.33
CA ALA A 459 -2.38 1.98 -10.94
C ALA A 459 -3.80 2.05 -11.51
N LEU A 460 -4.75 2.63 -10.76
CA LEU A 460 -6.12 2.81 -11.23
C LEU A 460 -6.22 3.88 -12.36
N TYR A 461 -5.36 4.89 -12.35
CA TYR A 461 -5.23 5.83 -13.46
C TYR A 461 -4.75 5.13 -14.73
N CYS A 462 -3.78 4.19 -14.61
CA CYS A 462 -3.28 3.41 -15.73
C CYS A 462 -4.34 2.53 -16.38
N GLU A 463 -5.30 1.99 -15.61
CA GLU A 463 -6.45 1.28 -16.16
C GLU A 463 -7.24 2.15 -17.14
N SER A 464 -7.36 3.45 -16.86
CA SER A 464 -8.06 4.40 -17.75
C SER A 464 -7.33 4.69 -19.06
N LEU A 465 -6.03 4.36 -19.18
CA LEU A 465 -5.22 4.55 -20.37
C LEU A 465 -5.37 3.45 -21.42
N GLY A 466 -6.11 2.37 -21.14
CA GLY A 466 -6.17 1.18 -21.98
C GLY A 466 -6.51 1.48 -23.44
N LYS A 467 -7.49 2.37 -23.71
CA LYS A 467 -7.83 2.78 -25.08
C LYS A 467 -6.67 3.50 -25.78
N GLU A 468 -5.93 4.33 -25.07
CA GLU A 468 -4.76 5.03 -25.60
C GLU A 468 -3.60 4.05 -25.89
N LEU A 469 -3.60 2.90 -25.20
CA LEU A 469 -2.64 1.80 -25.36
C LEU A 469 -3.10 0.70 -26.33
N GLY A 470 -4.23 0.89 -27.04
CA GLY A 470 -4.75 -0.06 -28.02
C GLY A 470 -5.53 -1.25 -27.44
N LEU A 471 -5.88 -1.19 -26.15
CA LEU A 471 -6.69 -2.16 -25.42
C LEU A 471 -8.18 -1.76 -25.40
N TYR A 472 -9.02 -2.58 -24.77
CA TYR A 472 -10.46 -2.39 -24.64
C TYR A 472 -11.18 -2.32 -25.99
N THR A 473 -10.67 -3.02 -26.98
CA THR A 473 -11.32 -3.19 -28.29
C THR A 473 -12.52 -4.14 -28.20
N ASP A 474 -12.41 -5.16 -27.33
CA ASP A 474 -13.51 -6.00 -26.92
C ASP A 474 -14.39 -5.26 -25.89
N PRO A 475 -15.72 -5.13 -26.12
CA PRO A 475 -16.62 -4.52 -25.16
C PRO A 475 -16.63 -5.19 -23.77
N TYR A 476 -16.36 -6.50 -23.68
CA TYR A 476 -16.26 -7.19 -22.40
C TYR A 476 -15.04 -6.74 -21.60
N GLN A 477 -13.88 -6.53 -22.24
CA GLN A 477 -12.70 -5.99 -21.57
C GLN A 477 -12.95 -4.56 -21.06
N TYR A 478 -13.61 -3.73 -21.86
CA TYR A 478 -13.99 -2.38 -21.41
C TYR A 478 -15.02 -2.43 -20.26
N PHE A 479 -15.95 -3.38 -20.28
CA PHE A 479 -16.87 -3.62 -19.17
C PHE A 479 -16.11 -4.07 -17.91
N GLY A 480 -15.09 -4.89 -18.05
CA GLY A 480 -14.22 -5.31 -16.94
C GLY A 480 -13.49 -4.14 -16.29
N MET A 481 -12.94 -3.22 -17.09
CA MET A 481 -12.35 -1.98 -16.58
C MET A 481 -13.37 -1.14 -15.81
N LEU A 482 -14.59 -0.98 -16.36
CA LEU A 482 -15.68 -0.28 -15.65
C LEU A 482 -16.07 -1.00 -14.35
N GLY A 483 -16.02 -2.34 -14.30
CA GLY A 483 -16.25 -3.14 -13.11
C GLY A 483 -15.19 -2.90 -12.04
N ALA A 484 -13.92 -2.89 -12.43
CA ALA A 484 -12.80 -2.56 -11.54
C ALA A 484 -12.92 -1.12 -11.00
N GLU A 485 -13.27 -0.17 -11.87
CA GLU A 485 -13.49 1.23 -11.47
C GLU A 485 -14.71 1.37 -10.54
N MET A 486 -15.81 0.64 -10.81
CA MET A 486 -17.01 0.60 -9.98
C MET A 486 -16.71 0.12 -8.57
N HIS A 487 -16.00 -0.99 -8.45
CA HIS A 487 -15.58 -1.52 -7.16
C HIS A 487 -14.87 -0.46 -6.31
N ARG A 488 -13.95 0.32 -6.92
CA ARG A 488 -13.23 1.41 -6.24
C ARG A 488 -14.10 2.63 -5.95
N ALA A 489 -15.13 2.89 -6.77
CA ALA A 489 -16.10 3.96 -6.51
C ALA A 489 -17.04 3.61 -5.34
N ILE A 490 -17.50 2.35 -5.27
CA ILE A 490 -18.33 1.84 -4.17
C ILE A 490 -17.59 1.98 -2.82
N ARG A 491 -16.28 1.74 -2.78
CA ARG A 491 -15.46 1.93 -1.57
C ARG A 491 -15.63 3.32 -0.96
N LEU A 492 -15.70 4.37 -1.78
CA LEU A 492 -15.91 5.74 -1.28
C LEU A 492 -17.23 5.90 -0.53
N VAL A 493 -18.28 5.20 -1.00
CA VAL A 493 -19.63 5.28 -0.43
C VAL A 493 -19.74 4.44 0.83
N VAL A 494 -19.30 3.17 0.79
CA VAL A 494 -19.51 2.22 1.89
C VAL A 494 -18.57 2.48 3.07
N ASP A 495 -17.30 2.84 2.83
CA ASP A 495 -16.35 3.16 3.89
C ASP A 495 -16.81 4.40 4.67
N THR A 496 -17.06 5.52 3.98
CA THR A 496 -17.61 6.72 4.62
C THR A 496 -18.99 6.49 5.23
N GLY A 497 -19.83 5.68 4.58
CA GLY A 497 -21.15 5.31 5.07
C GLY A 497 -21.10 4.59 6.42
N MET A 498 -20.22 3.62 6.57
CA MET A 498 -20.03 2.89 7.82
C MET A 498 -19.41 3.76 8.92
N HIS A 499 -18.36 4.53 8.59
CA HIS A 499 -17.56 5.23 9.58
C HIS A 499 -18.09 6.60 10.00
N THR A 500 -19.07 7.19 9.27
CA THR A 500 -19.62 8.53 9.58
C THR A 500 -21.12 8.65 9.47
N LYS A 501 -21.82 7.66 8.90
CA LYS A 501 -23.26 7.73 8.66
C LYS A 501 -24.03 6.56 9.32
N GLY A 502 -23.39 5.82 10.20
CA GLY A 502 -23.99 4.72 10.95
C GLY A 502 -24.50 3.57 10.08
N TRP A 503 -23.92 3.34 8.89
CA TRP A 503 -24.30 2.18 8.09
C TRP A 503 -23.87 0.89 8.77
N SER A 504 -24.80 -0.08 8.83
CA SER A 504 -24.44 -1.42 9.25
C SER A 504 -23.62 -2.13 8.18
N ARG A 505 -22.91 -3.16 8.59
CA ARG A 505 -22.21 -4.10 7.70
C ARG A 505 -23.14 -4.63 6.61
N GLU A 506 -24.35 -5.02 6.97
CA GLU A 506 -25.35 -5.58 6.08
C GLU A 506 -25.80 -4.55 5.04
N LYS A 507 -25.99 -3.29 5.45
CA LYS A 507 -26.33 -2.20 4.52
C LYS A 507 -25.21 -1.96 3.51
N ALA A 508 -23.95 -1.96 3.96
CA ALA A 508 -22.79 -1.81 3.07
C ALA A 508 -22.68 -2.99 2.08
N ILE A 509 -22.86 -4.22 2.56
CA ILE A 509 -22.89 -5.43 1.72
C ILE A 509 -24.02 -5.32 0.67
N GLN A 510 -25.23 -4.92 1.08
CA GLN A 510 -26.35 -4.81 0.15
C GLN A 510 -26.11 -3.74 -0.91
N TYR A 511 -25.53 -2.59 -0.53
CA TYR A 511 -25.18 -1.54 -1.48
C TYR A 511 -24.19 -2.04 -2.55
N SER A 512 -23.15 -2.80 -2.15
CA SER A 512 -22.23 -3.43 -3.10
C SER A 512 -22.92 -4.45 -4.01
N LEU A 513 -23.74 -5.36 -3.45
CA LEU A 513 -24.48 -6.36 -4.23
C LEU A 513 -25.43 -5.76 -5.28
N ASP A 514 -25.92 -4.55 -5.04
CA ASP A 514 -26.85 -3.87 -5.96
C ASP A 514 -26.12 -3.12 -7.10
N ASN A 515 -24.80 -2.84 -6.95
CA ASN A 515 -24.09 -1.95 -7.85
C ASN A 515 -22.87 -2.57 -8.56
N GLU A 516 -22.42 -3.78 -8.17
CA GLU A 516 -21.23 -4.42 -8.78
C GLU A 516 -21.42 -5.91 -9.08
N ALA A 517 -20.55 -6.44 -9.95
CA ALA A 517 -20.62 -7.82 -10.42
C ALA A 517 -19.89 -8.83 -9.51
N GLU A 518 -19.36 -8.40 -8.38
CA GLU A 518 -18.58 -9.25 -7.47
C GLU A 518 -19.40 -10.34 -6.78
N SER A 519 -18.74 -11.42 -6.37
CA SER A 519 -19.38 -12.48 -5.59
C SER A 519 -19.75 -11.99 -4.18
N LYS A 520 -20.83 -12.54 -3.61
CA LYS A 520 -21.22 -12.20 -2.23
C LYS A 520 -20.08 -12.48 -1.22
N ALA A 521 -19.31 -13.53 -1.44
CA ALA A 521 -18.20 -13.87 -0.55
C ALA A 521 -17.08 -12.81 -0.62
N SER A 522 -16.71 -12.36 -1.82
CA SER A 522 -15.77 -11.29 -2.05
C SER A 522 -16.24 -9.98 -1.41
N ILE A 523 -17.49 -9.58 -1.65
CA ILE A 523 -18.10 -8.37 -1.07
C ILE A 523 -18.06 -8.40 0.47
N VAL A 524 -18.42 -9.53 1.09
CA VAL A 524 -18.37 -9.68 2.56
C VAL A 524 -16.95 -9.48 3.07
N SER A 525 -15.97 -10.10 2.43
CA SER A 525 -14.55 -9.96 2.80
C SER A 525 -14.08 -8.51 2.69
N GLU A 526 -14.43 -7.83 1.60
CA GLU A 526 -14.07 -6.43 1.37
C GLU A 526 -14.73 -5.47 2.38
N ILE A 527 -16.01 -5.63 2.67
CA ILE A 527 -16.69 -4.80 3.67
C ILE A 527 -16.07 -5.01 5.06
N GLU A 528 -15.76 -6.24 5.44
CA GLU A 528 -15.06 -6.54 6.71
C GLU A 528 -13.63 -6.00 6.73
N ARG A 529 -12.96 -5.93 5.58
CA ARG A 529 -11.67 -5.25 5.42
C ARG A 529 -11.79 -3.75 5.72
N TYR A 530 -12.79 -3.07 5.18
CA TYR A 530 -12.98 -1.63 5.43
C TYR A 530 -13.32 -1.35 6.89
N MET A 531 -14.06 -2.24 7.55
CA MET A 531 -14.32 -2.15 8.98
C MET A 531 -13.03 -2.27 9.83
N ALA A 532 -12.07 -3.12 9.40
CA ALA A 532 -10.80 -3.32 10.09
C ALA A 532 -9.81 -2.18 9.84
N ASN A 533 -9.79 -1.62 8.64
CA ASN A 533 -8.85 -0.58 8.23
C ASN A 533 -9.57 0.64 7.63
N PRO A 534 -10.17 1.47 8.50
CA PRO A 534 -10.94 2.65 8.08
C PRO A 534 -10.15 3.60 7.18
N GLY A 535 -10.74 4.03 6.07
CA GLY A 535 -10.17 5.04 5.19
C GLY A 535 -9.16 4.51 4.15
N GLN A 536 -8.58 3.31 4.33
CA GLN A 536 -7.61 2.78 3.36
C GLN A 536 -8.23 2.60 1.97
N ALA A 537 -9.44 2.07 1.92
CA ALA A 537 -10.15 1.80 0.69
C ALA A 537 -10.45 3.05 -0.16
N LEU A 538 -10.44 4.25 0.45
CA LEU A 538 -10.69 5.52 -0.22
C LEU A 538 -9.55 5.94 -1.15
N SER A 539 -8.33 5.52 -0.84
CA SER A 539 -7.09 5.97 -1.48
C SER A 539 -7.08 5.73 -2.99
N TYR A 540 -7.57 4.59 -3.44
CA TYR A 540 -7.61 4.17 -4.85
C TYR A 540 -8.30 5.19 -5.75
N LYS A 541 -9.58 5.40 -5.52
CA LYS A 541 -10.41 6.26 -6.37
C LYS A 541 -10.09 7.74 -6.19
N VAL A 542 -9.81 8.18 -4.96
CA VAL A 542 -9.37 9.56 -4.69
C VAL A 542 -8.06 9.85 -5.44
N GLY A 543 -7.11 8.93 -5.41
CA GLY A 543 -5.84 9.06 -6.12
C GLY A 543 -6.00 9.12 -7.64
N GLN A 544 -6.78 8.19 -8.22
CA GLN A 544 -7.09 8.20 -9.65
C GLN A 544 -7.68 9.53 -10.10
N LEU A 545 -8.71 10.01 -9.41
CA LEU A 545 -9.41 11.24 -9.78
C LEU A 545 -8.50 12.46 -9.61
N LYS A 546 -7.60 12.48 -8.63
CA LYS A 546 -6.60 13.54 -8.48
C LYS A 546 -5.65 13.56 -9.67
N LEU A 547 -5.12 12.41 -10.10
CA LEU A 547 -4.23 12.33 -11.27
C LEU A 547 -4.93 12.76 -12.56
N GLN A 548 -6.16 12.30 -12.77
CA GLN A 548 -6.98 12.72 -13.92
C GLN A 548 -7.26 14.24 -13.90
N GLN A 549 -7.55 14.81 -12.72
CA GLN A 549 -7.74 16.25 -12.53
C GLN A 549 -6.47 17.03 -12.88
N LEU A 550 -5.30 16.57 -12.41
CA LEU A 550 -4.01 17.22 -12.69
C LEU A 550 -3.66 17.16 -14.18
N ARG A 551 -3.86 15.99 -14.83
CA ARG A 551 -3.70 15.84 -16.28
C ARG A 551 -4.60 16.80 -17.06
N ALA A 552 -5.88 16.85 -16.72
CA ALA A 552 -6.85 17.74 -17.37
C ALA A 552 -6.50 19.21 -17.18
N LYS A 553 -6.06 19.61 -15.98
CA LYS A 553 -5.60 20.96 -15.66
C LYS A 553 -4.38 21.35 -16.48
N ALA A 554 -3.36 20.48 -16.54
CA ALA A 554 -2.15 20.70 -17.32
C ALA A 554 -2.48 20.85 -18.81
N LYS A 555 -3.25 19.93 -19.38
CA LYS A 555 -3.69 20.01 -20.78
C LYS A 555 -4.45 21.30 -21.09
N LYS A 556 -5.36 21.71 -20.20
CA LYS A 556 -6.15 22.95 -20.38
C LYS A 556 -5.28 24.21 -20.31
N GLN A 557 -4.31 24.28 -19.39
CA GLN A 557 -3.55 25.51 -19.15
C GLN A 557 -2.33 25.65 -20.07
N MET A 558 -1.73 24.54 -20.51
CA MET A 558 -0.57 24.54 -21.40
C MET A 558 -0.94 24.53 -22.89
N GLY A 559 -2.18 24.08 -23.25
CA GLY A 559 -2.63 24.00 -24.64
C GLY A 559 -1.70 23.12 -25.49
N ASP A 560 -1.22 23.66 -26.61
CA ASP A 560 -0.35 22.92 -27.55
C ASP A 560 1.04 22.56 -26.99
N ARG A 561 1.44 23.15 -25.86
CA ARG A 561 2.69 22.80 -25.16
C ARG A 561 2.56 21.58 -24.25
N PHE A 562 1.35 21.07 -24.05
CA PHE A 562 1.13 19.89 -23.22
C PHE A 562 1.65 18.63 -23.92
N ASP A 563 2.66 17.99 -23.33
CA ASP A 563 3.09 16.63 -23.69
C ASP A 563 2.70 15.67 -22.57
N ILE A 564 1.97 14.62 -22.94
CA ILE A 564 1.51 13.58 -21.99
C ILE A 564 2.68 12.80 -21.39
N ARG A 565 3.76 12.60 -22.12
CA ARG A 565 4.95 11.89 -21.67
C ARG A 565 5.64 12.70 -20.57
N GLU A 566 5.77 14.02 -20.80
CA GLU A 566 6.33 14.90 -19.79
C GLU A 566 5.45 14.99 -18.54
N PHE A 567 4.13 15.01 -18.69
CA PHE A 567 3.22 14.91 -17.53
C PHE A 567 3.48 13.64 -16.73
N HIS A 568 3.63 12.48 -17.38
CA HIS A 568 3.94 11.23 -16.72
C HIS A 568 5.34 11.23 -16.08
N ASN A 569 6.34 11.86 -16.71
CA ASN A 569 7.65 12.08 -16.10
C ASN A 569 7.54 12.90 -14.80
N GLN A 570 6.80 14.02 -14.85
CA GLN A 570 6.58 14.85 -13.66
C GLN A 570 5.94 14.10 -12.50
N VAL A 571 5.08 13.13 -12.81
CA VAL A 571 4.49 12.25 -11.78
C VAL A 571 5.51 11.23 -11.29
N LEU A 572 6.13 10.43 -12.18
CA LEU A 572 6.88 9.21 -11.83
C LEU A 572 8.29 9.46 -11.28
N GLU A 573 9.00 10.48 -11.78
CA GLU A 573 10.39 10.77 -11.37
C GLU A 573 10.50 11.21 -9.92
N THR A 574 9.42 11.70 -9.35
CA THR A 574 9.38 12.17 -7.97
C THR A 574 9.44 11.03 -6.96
N GLY A 575 9.22 9.78 -7.40
CA GLY A 575 8.92 8.66 -6.51
C GLY A 575 7.53 8.79 -5.88
N CYS A 576 7.20 7.89 -4.98
CA CYS A 576 5.92 7.91 -4.27
C CYS A 576 5.89 9.07 -3.26
N ILE A 577 4.93 10.00 -3.40
CA ILE A 577 4.79 11.19 -2.55
C ILE A 577 3.32 11.47 -2.20
N PRO A 578 3.04 12.25 -1.13
CA PRO A 578 1.70 12.74 -0.87
C PRO A 578 1.11 13.51 -2.06
N LEU A 579 -0.17 13.25 -2.37
CA LEU A 579 -0.86 13.89 -3.52
C LEU A 579 -0.91 15.42 -3.44
N ALA A 580 -0.91 15.98 -2.24
CA ALA A 580 -0.83 17.44 -2.07
C ALA A 580 0.52 17.99 -2.59
N LEU A 581 1.64 17.30 -2.30
CA LEU A 581 2.95 17.68 -2.81
C LEU A 581 3.07 17.46 -4.32
N LEU A 582 2.45 16.41 -4.84
CA LEU A 582 2.38 16.17 -6.28
C LEU A 582 1.59 17.29 -6.98
N GLU A 583 0.45 17.71 -6.42
CA GLU A 583 -0.32 18.83 -6.95
C GLU A 583 0.49 20.13 -6.99
N ASP A 584 1.24 20.45 -5.94
CA ASP A 584 2.12 21.60 -5.90
C ASP A 584 3.22 21.53 -6.97
N LYS A 585 3.83 20.35 -7.18
CA LYS A 585 4.82 20.14 -8.24
C LYS A 585 4.23 20.37 -9.63
N ILE A 586 3.10 19.76 -9.94
CA ILE A 586 2.43 19.90 -11.24
C ILE A 586 1.99 21.37 -11.47
N ASN A 587 1.54 22.06 -10.42
CA ASN A 587 1.18 23.48 -10.53
C ASN A 587 2.38 24.37 -10.87
N ARG A 588 3.57 24.11 -10.28
CA ARG A 588 4.81 24.81 -10.64
C ARG A 588 5.21 24.52 -12.09
N TRP A 589 5.27 23.25 -12.48
CA TRP A 589 5.57 22.83 -13.84
C TRP A 589 4.67 23.52 -14.89
N ILE A 590 3.37 23.61 -14.63
CA ILE A 590 2.42 24.33 -15.50
C ILE A 590 2.75 25.83 -15.55
N ALA A 591 3.14 26.43 -14.41
CA ALA A 591 3.47 27.86 -14.35
C ALA A 591 4.76 28.19 -15.11
N ASP A 592 5.79 27.36 -14.97
CA ASP A 592 7.10 27.54 -15.60
C ASP A 592 7.05 27.32 -17.12
N ALA A 593 6.07 26.57 -17.60
CA ALA A 593 5.81 26.37 -19.03
C ALA A 593 5.02 27.52 -19.68
N LYS A 594 4.55 28.53 -18.93
CA LYS A 594 3.87 29.71 -19.47
C LYS A 594 4.86 30.74 -19.96
#